data_e35739c650f0d234d299f281eb7918bb
#
_entry.id   e35739c650f0d234d299f281eb7918bb
#
_cell.length_a   1.000
_cell.length_b   1.000
_cell.length_c   1.000
_cell.angle_alpha   90.00
_cell.angle_beta   90.00
_cell.angle_gamma   90.00
#
_symmetry.space_group_name_H-M   'P 1'
#
loop_
_entity.id
_entity.type
_entity.pdbx_description
1 polymer ?
#
loop_
_entity_poly.entity_id
_entity_poly.type
_entity_poly.pdbx_seq_one_letter_code
_entity_poly.pdbx_strand_id
1 'polypeptide(L)'
;MNNTVTACVDGSLSTRSVCEYAAWAARTLQSQLALLHVIEKDSTPVVSDLTGTLGIDSQQLLTDELVEIEGQRNRLLMAQGKAILESCAELLQKQGSPDVLLMQKHGTPDEVLAELSD
;
A
#
# COMPACT_ATOMS: atom_id res chain seq x y z
N MET A 1 23.19 -14.03 -7.01
CA MET A 1 22.55 -13.16 -6.02
C MET A 1 21.24 -12.61 -6.56
N ASN A 2 20.20 -12.78 -5.80
CA ASN A 2 18.90 -12.28 -6.21
C ASN A 2 18.72 -10.83 -5.76
N ASN A 3 19.12 -9.93 -6.61
CA ASN A 3 18.84 -8.52 -6.39
C ASN A 3 17.43 -8.21 -6.85
N THR A 4 16.74 -7.40 -6.12
CA THR A 4 15.38 -6.99 -6.45
C THR A 4 15.30 -5.47 -6.48
N VAL A 5 14.75 -4.94 -7.56
CA VAL A 5 14.40 -3.51 -7.64
C VAL A 5 12.97 -3.38 -7.14
N THR A 6 12.78 -2.62 -6.07
CA THR A 6 11.46 -2.40 -5.47
C THR A 6 11.02 -0.98 -5.75
N ALA A 7 9.84 -0.82 -6.33
CA ALA A 7 9.25 0.48 -6.58
C ALA A 7 7.96 0.64 -5.79
N CYS A 8 7.84 1.73 -5.04
CA CYS A 8 6.62 2.06 -4.32
C CYS A 8 5.66 2.79 -5.25
N VAL A 9 4.43 2.31 -5.34
CA VAL A 9 3.40 2.90 -6.18
C VAL A 9 2.22 3.35 -5.32
N ASP A 10 1.66 4.50 -5.63
CA ASP A 10 0.59 5.09 -4.82
C ASP A 10 -0.64 5.50 -5.65
N GLY A 11 -0.62 5.22 -6.95
CA GLY A 11 -1.71 5.59 -7.83
C GLY A 11 -1.71 7.06 -8.26
N SER A 12 -0.68 7.82 -7.90
CA SER A 12 -0.55 9.21 -8.30
C SER A 12 -0.20 9.33 -9.78
N LEU A 13 -0.15 10.56 -10.27
CA LEU A 13 0.20 10.81 -11.67
C LEU A 13 1.62 10.35 -12.01
N SER A 14 2.51 10.28 -11.03
CA SER A 14 3.89 9.86 -11.26
C SER A 14 4.06 8.34 -11.22
N THR A 15 3.02 7.58 -10.87
CA THR A 15 3.11 6.11 -10.74
C THR A 15 3.59 5.47 -12.03
N ARG A 16 3.08 5.90 -13.18
CA ARG A 16 3.48 5.35 -14.47
C ARG A 16 4.98 5.55 -14.73
N SER A 17 5.48 6.75 -14.47
CA SER A 17 6.90 7.05 -14.63
C SER A 17 7.77 6.23 -13.69
N VAL A 18 7.33 6.07 -12.45
CA VAL A 18 8.02 5.25 -11.46
C VAL A 18 8.11 3.80 -11.94
N CYS A 19 7.01 3.23 -12.43
CA CYS A 19 6.99 1.86 -12.94
C CYS A 19 7.92 1.69 -14.13
N GLU A 20 7.88 2.60 -15.07
CA GLU A 20 8.71 2.53 -16.28
C GLU A 20 10.20 2.64 -15.92
N TYR A 21 10.54 3.55 -15.05
CA TYR A 21 11.91 3.74 -14.60
C TYR A 21 12.42 2.52 -13.84
N ALA A 22 11.59 1.98 -12.94
CA ALA A 22 11.95 0.79 -12.18
C ALA A 22 12.14 -0.43 -13.09
N ALA A 23 11.30 -0.59 -14.09
CA ALA A 23 11.43 -1.67 -15.07
C ALA A 23 12.73 -1.55 -15.85
N TRP A 24 13.07 -0.33 -16.25
CA TRP A 24 14.35 -0.07 -16.91
C TRP A 24 15.52 -0.43 -16.01
N ALA A 25 15.48 0.00 -14.75
CA ALA A 25 16.53 -0.30 -13.79
C ALA A 25 16.67 -1.80 -13.56
N ALA A 26 15.56 -2.52 -13.42
CA ALA A 26 15.57 -3.95 -13.21
C ALA A 26 16.19 -4.68 -14.40
N ARG A 27 15.86 -4.27 -15.61
CA ARG A 27 16.44 -4.87 -16.82
C ARG A 27 17.94 -4.60 -16.91
N THR A 28 18.34 -3.36 -16.62
CA THR A 28 19.75 -2.96 -16.67
C THR A 28 20.58 -3.73 -15.66
N LEU A 29 20.03 -3.94 -14.45
CA LEU A 29 20.71 -4.65 -13.37
C LEU A 29 20.50 -6.16 -13.43
N GLN A 30 19.71 -6.64 -14.37
CA GLN A 30 19.31 -8.05 -14.45
C GLN A 30 18.73 -8.56 -13.13
N SER A 31 17.85 -7.73 -12.55
CA SER A 31 17.24 -7.97 -11.25
C SER A 31 15.75 -8.21 -11.41
N GLN A 32 15.16 -8.84 -10.38
CA GLN A 32 13.71 -8.96 -10.30
C GLN A 32 13.08 -7.60 -9.99
N LEU A 33 11.91 -7.34 -10.54
CA LEU A 33 11.15 -6.13 -10.24
C LEU A 33 10.02 -6.45 -9.29
N ALA A 34 9.90 -5.66 -8.23
CA ALA A 34 8.81 -5.75 -7.28
C ALA A 34 8.10 -4.39 -7.20
N LEU A 35 6.79 -4.42 -7.22
CA LEU A 35 5.97 -3.24 -6.99
C LEU A 35 5.35 -3.34 -5.62
N LEU A 36 5.46 -2.29 -4.85
CA LEU A 36 5.00 -2.24 -3.46
C LEU A 36 3.97 -1.13 -3.30
N HIS A 37 2.83 -1.49 -2.74
CA HIS A 37 1.85 -0.50 -2.29
C HIS A 37 1.77 -0.55 -0.77
N VAL A 38 1.97 0.60 -0.13
CA VAL A 38 1.93 0.73 1.32
C VAL A 38 0.64 1.41 1.71
N ILE A 39 -0.12 0.76 2.58
CA ILE A 39 -1.32 1.33 3.18
C ILE A 39 -0.90 1.95 4.50
N GLU A 40 -0.88 3.28 4.57
CA GLU A 40 -0.51 3.97 5.78
C GLU A 40 -1.62 3.86 6.81
N LYS A 41 -1.22 3.53 8.03
CA LYS A 41 -2.16 3.54 9.15
C LYS A 41 -2.40 4.99 9.54
N ASP A 42 -3.67 5.38 9.49
CA ASP A 42 -4.07 6.64 10.05
C ASP A 42 -3.99 6.49 11.57
N SER A 43 -3.03 7.17 12.17
CA SER A 43 -2.72 7.01 13.58
C SER A 43 -3.59 7.84 14.50
N THR A 44 -4.56 8.58 13.97
CA THR A 44 -5.40 9.46 14.78
C THR A 44 -6.63 8.70 15.27
N PRO A 45 -6.66 8.22 16.53
CA PRO A 45 -7.86 7.57 17.04
C PRO A 45 -8.93 8.63 17.28
N VAL A 46 -9.86 8.73 16.36
CA VAL A 46 -11.01 9.63 16.47
C VAL A 46 -11.82 9.34 17.73
N VAL A 47 -11.73 8.11 18.22
CA VAL A 47 -12.49 7.63 19.37
C VAL A 47 -12.11 8.35 20.66
N SER A 48 -10.84 8.71 20.83
CA SER A 48 -10.37 9.26 22.12
C SER A 48 -10.96 10.63 22.45
N ASP A 49 -11.28 11.44 21.44
CA ASP A 49 -11.85 12.78 21.67
C ASP A 49 -13.33 12.72 22.02
N LEU A 50 -14.03 11.67 21.65
CA LEU A 50 -15.46 11.53 21.89
C LEU A 50 -15.81 10.80 23.17
N THR A 51 -14.89 9.98 23.70
CA THR A 51 -15.17 9.14 24.86
C THR A 51 -15.30 9.92 26.16
N GLY A 52 -14.80 11.14 26.23
CA GLY A 52 -14.89 11.97 27.43
C GLY A 52 -16.24 12.61 27.67
N THR A 53 -17.12 12.64 26.69
CA THR A 53 -18.40 13.37 26.75
C THR A 53 -19.63 12.49 26.68
N LEU A 54 -19.48 11.19 26.43
CA LEU A 54 -20.58 10.27 26.24
C LEU A 54 -20.70 9.30 27.41
N GLY A 55 -21.93 8.81 27.70
CA GLY A 55 -22.15 7.76 28.68
C GLY A 55 -21.53 6.43 28.20
N ILE A 56 -21.38 5.49 29.14
CA ILE A 56 -20.70 4.22 28.88
C ILE A 56 -21.35 3.45 27.72
N ASP A 57 -22.68 3.37 27.70
CA ASP A 57 -23.41 2.64 26.66
C ASP A 57 -23.26 3.31 25.31
N SER A 58 -23.30 4.65 25.29
CA SER A 58 -23.11 5.41 24.06
C SER A 58 -21.69 5.29 23.52
N GLN A 59 -20.71 5.21 24.42
CA GLN A 59 -19.32 5.01 24.02
C GLN A 59 -19.12 3.65 23.34
N GLN A 60 -19.77 2.61 23.86
CA GLN A 60 -19.66 1.27 23.30
C GLN A 60 -20.25 1.21 21.89
N LEU A 61 -21.45 1.78 21.71
CA LEU A 61 -22.10 1.83 20.41
C LEU A 61 -21.27 2.62 19.40
N LEU A 62 -20.75 3.77 19.81
CA LEU A 62 -19.92 4.59 18.93
C LEU A 62 -18.63 3.90 18.58
N THR A 63 -18.00 3.22 19.52
CA THR A 63 -16.79 2.46 19.29
C THR A 63 -17.04 1.33 18.29
N ASP A 64 -18.14 0.60 18.44
CA ASP A 64 -18.49 -0.49 17.52
C ASP A 64 -18.73 0.03 16.11
N GLU A 65 -19.42 1.16 15.96
CA GLU A 65 -19.63 1.78 14.66
C GLU A 65 -18.32 2.25 14.03
N LEU A 66 -17.42 2.83 14.81
CA LEU A 66 -16.14 3.28 14.32
C LEU A 66 -15.25 2.13 13.88
N VAL A 67 -15.26 1.03 14.63
CA VAL A 67 -14.51 -0.18 14.26
C VAL A 67 -15.02 -0.72 12.94
N GLU A 68 -16.35 -0.72 12.73
CA GLU A 68 -16.93 -1.18 11.48
C GLU A 68 -16.55 -0.28 10.32
N ILE A 69 -16.61 1.04 10.52
CA ILE A 69 -16.23 2.02 9.49
C ILE A 69 -14.76 1.88 9.14
N GLU A 70 -13.89 1.74 10.12
CA GLU A 70 -12.47 1.55 9.89
C GLU A 70 -12.19 0.24 9.15
N GLY A 71 -12.92 -0.82 9.48
CA GLY A 71 -12.81 -2.08 8.78
C GLY A 71 -13.21 -1.96 7.30
N GLN A 72 -14.29 -1.24 7.03
CA GLN A 72 -14.73 -0.99 5.66
C GLN A 72 -13.72 -0.13 4.90
N ARG A 73 -13.22 0.91 5.54
CA ARG A 73 -12.20 1.78 4.94
C ARG A 73 -10.93 1.00 4.62
N ASN A 74 -10.50 0.15 5.52
CA ASN A 74 -9.31 -0.67 5.32
C ASN A 74 -9.49 -1.60 4.13
N ARG A 75 -10.64 -2.27 4.02
CA ARG A 75 -10.94 -3.13 2.88
C ARG A 75 -10.94 -2.36 1.57
N LEU A 76 -11.49 -1.15 1.58
CA LEU A 76 -11.51 -0.30 0.39
C LEU A 76 -10.10 0.11 -0.02
N LEU A 77 -9.26 0.50 0.94
CA LEU A 77 -7.89 0.87 0.68
C LEU A 77 -7.08 -0.30 0.14
N MET A 78 -7.32 -1.50 0.67
CA MET A 78 -6.67 -2.71 0.17
C MET A 78 -7.09 -3.01 -1.27
N ALA A 79 -8.39 -2.86 -1.56
CA ALA A 79 -8.90 -3.09 -2.91
C ALA A 79 -8.34 -2.07 -3.90
N GLN A 80 -8.24 -0.81 -3.50
CA GLN A 80 -7.63 0.24 -4.32
C GLN A 80 -6.16 -0.06 -4.60
N GLY A 81 -5.42 -0.46 -3.56
CA GLY A 81 -4.02 -0.78 -3.70
C GLY A 81 -3.79 -1.96 -4.64
N LYS A 82 -4.63 -2.99 -4.52
CA LYS A 82 -4.56 -4.14 -5.41
C LYS A 82 -4.83 -3.72 -6.86
N ALA A 83 -5.83 -2.86 -7.08
CA ALA A 83 -6.13 -2.36 -8.42
C ALA A 83 -4.98 -1.56 -9.00
N ILE A 84 -4.32 -0.72 -8.19
CA ILE A 84 -3.15 0.05 -8.60
C ILE A 84 -2.03 -0.89 -9.03
N LEU A 85 -1.72 -1.90 -8.21
CA LEU A 85 -0.67 -2.87 -8.50
C LEU A 85 -0.97 -3.67 -9.77
N GLU A 86 -2.21 -4.11 -9.95
CA GLU A 86 -2.60 -4.86 -11.14
C GLU A 86 -2.51 -4.00 -12.40
N SER A 87 -2.91 -2.73 -12.33
CA SER A 87 -2.80 -1.81 -13.45
C SER A 87 -1.35 -1.58 -13.85
N CYS A 88 -0.48 -1.43 -12.86
CA CYS A 88 0.96 -1.28 -13.11
C CYS A 88 1.55 -2.54 -13.72
N ALA A 89 1.14 -3.70 -13.23
CA ALA A 89 1.61 -4.98 -13.78
C ALA A 89 1.20 -5.14 -15.24
N GLU A 90 -0.04 -4.79 -15.58
CA GLU A 90 -0.49 -4.81 -16.97
C GLU A 90 0.33 -3.90 -17.86
N LEU A 91 0.59 -2.68 -17.40
CA LEU A 91 1.41 -1.73 -18.13
C LEU A 91 2.79 -2.30 -18.43
N LEU A 92 3.43 -2.88 -17.42
CA LEU A 92 4.76 -3.44 -17.55
C LEU A 92 4.77 -4.68 -18.41
N GLN A 93 3.72 -5.50 -18.35
CA GLN A 93 3.60 -6.69 -19.19
C GLN A 93 3.54 -6.30 -20.67
N LYS A 94 2.81 -5.25 -20.99
CA LYS A 94 2.74 -4.72 -22.35
C LYS A 94 4.08 -4.19 -22.84
N GLN A 95 4.93 -3.77 -21.92
CA GLN A 95 6.27 -3.25 -22.24
C GLN A 95 7.35 -4.32 -22.18
N GLY A 96 6.98 -5.58 -22.03
CA GLY A 96 7.94 -6.69 -22.06
C GLY A 96 8.51 -7.11 -20.72
N SER A 97 7.90 -6.71 -19.62
CA SER A 97 8.34 -7.08 -18.26
C SER A 97 7.26 -7.92 -17.56
N PRO A 98 7.08 -9.19 -17.94
CA PRO A 98 5.96 -9.99 -17.42
C PRO A 98 6.16 -10.45 -15.98
N ASP A 99 7.39 -10.60 -15.50
CA ASP A 99 7.65 -11.16 -14.18
C ASP A 99 7.83 -10.04 -13.16
N VAL A 100 6.70 -9.59 -12.62
CA VAL A 100 6.68 -8.53 -11.62
C VAL A 100 6.05 -9.07 -10.35
N LEU A 101 6.76 -8.94 -9.25
CA LEU A 101 6.25 -9.31 -7.93
C LEU A 101 5.40 -8.16 -7.37
N LEU A 102 4.19 -8.48 -6.95
CA LEU A 102 3.29 -7.47 -6.38
C LEU A 102 3.18 -7.67 -4.89
N MET A 103 3.39 -6.60 -4.12
CA MET A 103 3.32 -6.65 -2.67
C MET A 103 2.49 -5.49 -2.14
N GLN A 104 1.67 -5.79 -1.14
CA GLN A 104 0.89 -4.78 -0.43
C GLN A 104 1.14 -4.97 1.07
N LYS A 105 1.53 -3.91 1.75
CA LYS A 105 1.88 -3.93 3.17
C LYS A 105 1.23 -2.77 3.90
N HIS A 106 1.00 -2.96 5.20
CA HIS A 106 0.53 -1.90 6.10
C HIS A 106 1.72 -1.32 6.85
N GLY A 107 1.70 -0.03 7.09
CA GLY A 107 2.72 0.67 7.85
C GLY A 107 3.11 1.98 7.19
N THR A 108 4.31 2.45 7.45
CA THR A 108 4.87 3.59 6.74
C THR A 108 5.82 3.08 5.65
N PRO A 109 6.01 3.84 4.56
CA PRO A 109 6.95 3.41 3.52
C PRO A 109 8.35 3.14 4.06
N ASP A 110 8.82 3.95 4.99
CA ASP A 110 10.15 3.79 5.58
C ASP A 110 10.28 2.47 6.32
N GLU A 111 9.28 2.13 7.14
CA GLU A 111 9.28 0.88 7.90
C GLU A 111 9.26 -0.34 7.01
N VAL A 112 8.40 -0.30 5.99
CA VAL A 112 8.24 -1.44 5.07
C VAL A 112 9.50 -1.64 4.25
N LEU A 113 10.10 -0.57 3.75
CA LEU A 113 11.33 -0.66 2.99
C LEU A 113 12.50 -1.17 3.85
N ALA A 114 12.55 -0.76 5.13
CA ALA A 114 13.55 -1.25 6.06
C ALA A 114 13.41 -2.77 6.29
N GLU A 115 12.19 -3.28 6.41
CA GLU A 115 11.94 -4.70 6.53
C GLU A 115 12.41 -5.48 5.30
N LEU A 116 12.16 -4.92 4.12
CA LEU A 116 12.52 -5.58 2.87
C LEU A 116 14.02 -5.60 2.59
N SER A 117 14.76 -4.67 3.18
CA SER A 117 16.19 -4.59 2.97
C SER A 117 16.99 -5.58 3.83
N ASP A 118 16.33 -6.16 4.81
CA ASP A 118 16.96 -7.21 5.62
C ASP A 118 16.77 -8.58 4.93
#